data_7d65b172aedc460ac8e0e30d4ce694ad
#
_entry.id   7d65b172aedc460ac8e0e30d4ce694ad
#
_cell.length_a   1.000
_cell.length_b   1.000
_cell.length_c   1.000
_cell.angle_alpha   90.00
_cell.angle_beta   90.00
_cell.angle_gamma   90.00
#
_symmetry.space_group_name_H-M   'P 1'
#
loop_
_entity.id
_entity.type
_entity.pdbx_description
1 polymer ?
#
loop_
_entity_poly.entity_id
_entity_poly.type
_entity_poly.pdbx_seq_one_letter_code
_entity_poly.pdbx_strand_id
1 'polypeptide(L)'
;GIKLSKEQIASLTSDMIWLEEREVYVNGKKERAVYPVLYTKNTQGLRLTKGGSLISARNIIVETKDALQNAGTLYGENILVNAGEIENTGLIRGQKIGLKSERDIRVLGSVIGDKAVVLEAKNNIDVSSTTERLAHQDVLNTTAGIAVKGDEGVLVVSAGKNIALAGATLAALGKNGSVLLSAGENISLDTKKLQSEKDMTVSAENYLRTKRGTELA
;
A
#
# COMPACT_ATOMS: atom_id res chain seq x y z
N GLY A 1 -5.99 -10.28 -26.12
CA GLY A 1 -4.69 -10.94 -26.12
C GLY A 1 -4.62 -12.07 -25.11
N ILE A 2 -3.79 -13.05 -25.36
CA ILE A 2 -3.57 -14.18 -24.45
C ILE A 2 -2.65 -13.70 -23.32
N LYS A 3 -2.92 -14.11 -22.08
CA LYS A 3 -2.06 -13.84 -20.94
C LYS A 3 -0.70 -14.52 -21.12
N LEU A 4 0.40 -13.82 -20.83
CA LEU A 4 1.73 -14.41 -20.89
C LEU A 4 1.90 -15.50 -19.82
N SER A 5 2.59 -16.60 -20.17
CA SER A 5 2.95 -17.66 -19.23
C SER A 5 4.07 -17.21 -18.28
N LYS A 6 4.27 -17.97 -17.17
CA LYS A 6 5.36 -17.67 -16.21
C LYS A 6 6.73 -17.74 -16.87
N GLU A 7 6.93 -18.69 -17.77
CA GLU A 7 8.16 -18.90 -18.53
C GLU A 7 8.41 -17.75 -19.50
N GLN A 8 7.36 -17.26 -20.17
CA GLN A 8 7.45 -16.10 -21.04
C GLN A 8 7.78 -14.83 -20.27
N ILE A 9 7.18 -14.63 -19.09
CA ILE A 9 7.49 -13.49 -18.22
C ILE A 9 8.94 -13.57 -17.72
N ALA A 10 9.41 -14.76 -17.33
CA ALA A 10 10.78 -14.97 -16.85
C ALA A 10 11.83 -14.74 -17.94
N SER A 11 11.49 -14.91 -19.21
CA SER A 11 12.36 -14.70 -20.37
C SER A 11 12.36 -13.28 -20.92
N LEU A 12 11.60 -12.36 -20.34
CA LEU A 12 11.58 -10.95 -20.77
C LEU A 12 12.96 -10.31 -20.63
N THR A 13 13.44 -9.72 -21.70
CA THR A 13 14.71 -8.97 -21.73
C THR A 13 14.54 -7.50 -21.42
N SER A 14 13.31 -6.99 -21.50
CA SER A 14 12.90 -5.62 -21.18
C SER A 14 11.48 -5.59 -20.64
N ASP A 15 11.14 -4.51 -19.98
CA ASP A 15 9.76 -4.25 -19.59
C ASP A 15 8.88 -4.06 -20.81
N MET A 16 7.65 -4.58 -20.76
CA MET A 16 6.71 -4.44 -21.87
C MET A 16 5.28 -4.23 -21.39
N ILE A 17 4.51 -3.49 -22.15
CA ILE A 17 3.06 -3.40 -21.96
C ILE A 17 2.40 -4.40 -22.89
N TRP A 18 1.59 -5.30 -22.30
CA TRP A 18 0.85 -6.32 -23.03
C TRP A 18 -0.65 -6.10 -22.85
N LEU A 19 -1.43 -6.27 -23.89
CA LEU A 19 -2.88 -6.14 -23.84
C LEU A 19 -3.50 -7.51 -23.52
N GLU A 20 -4.08 -7.64 -22.34
CA GLU A 20 -4.81 -8.83 -21.91
C GLU A 20 -6.32 -8.64 -22.10
N GLU A 21 -6.99 -9.68 -22.59
CA GLU A 21 -8.43 -9.75 -22.65
C GLU A 21 -8.98 -10.36 -21.36
N ARG A 22 -10.00 -9.74 -20.78
CA ARG A 22 -10.66 -10.19 -19.56
C ARG A 22 -12.17 -10.09 -19.66
N GLU A 23 -12.83 -11.03 -18.99
CA GLU A 23 -14.24 -10.92 -18.74
C GLU A 23 -14.51 -9.95 -17.59
N VAL A 24 -15.37 -8.98 -17.83
CA VAL A 24 -15.82 -7.99 -16.85
C VAL A 24 -17.36 -7.97 -16.83
N TYR A 25 -17.92 -7.62 -15.69
CA TYR A 25 -19.36 -7.44 -15.58
C TYR A 25 -19.69 -5.94 -15.73
N VAL A 26 -20.41 -5.61 -16.78
CA VAL A 26 -20.95 -4.27 -17.03
C VAL A 26 -22.46 -4.37 -16.99
N ASN A 27 -23.11 -3.67 -16.05
CA ASN A 27 -24.56 -3.70 -15.86
C ASN A 27 -25.14 -5.13 -15.74
N GLY A 28 -24.42 -6.02 -15.04
CA GLY A 28 -24.85 -7.40 -14.83
C GLY A 28 -24.65 -8.35 -16.01
N LYS A 29 -24.11 -7.87 -17.13
CA LYS A 29 -23.75 -8.70 -18.30
C LYS A 29 -22.25 -8.93 -18.37
N LYS A 30 -21.85 -10.13 -18.75
CA LYS A 30 -20.43 -10.45 -19.03
C LYS A 30 -20.02 -9.82 -20.36
N GLU A 31 -19.02 -8.98 -20.31
CA GLU A 31 -18.40 -8.38 -21.48
C GLU A 31 -16.89 -8.65 -21.47
N ARG A 32 -16.28 -8.67 -22.66
CA ARG A 32 -14.83 -8.78 -22.79
C ARG A 32 -14.23 -7.41 -22.93
N ALA A 33 -13.27 -7.11 -22.07
CA ALA A 33 -12.53 -5.86 -22.13
C ALA A 33 -11.03 -6.13 -22.24
N VAL A 34 -10.34 -5.28 -22.99
CA VAL A 34 -8.89 -5.34 -23.19
C VAL A 34 -8.22 -4.35 -22.25
N TYR A 35 -7.29 -4.83 -21.43
CA TYR A 35 -6.55 -4.04 -20.46
C TYR A 35 -5.06 -4.04 -20.76
N PRO A 36 -4.38 -2.90 -20.63
CA PRO A 36 -2.93 -2.88 -20.61
C PRO A 36 -2.41 -3.51 -19.32
N VAL A 37 -1.45 -4.41 -19.44
CA VAL A 37 -0.73 -5.05 -18.34
C VAL A 37 0.75 -4.79 -18.53
N LEU A 38 1.40 -4.22 -17.51
CA LEU A 38 2.85 -4.05 -17.52
C LEU A 38 3.50 -5.33 -16.99
N TYR A 39 4.33 -5.93 -17.82
CA TYR A 39 5.24 -7.02 -17.46
C TYR A 39 6.64 -6.45 -17.33
N THR A 40 7.22 -6.57 -16.15
CA THR A 40 8.58 -6.11 -15.90
C THR A 40 9.55 -7.27 -15.83
N LYS A 41 10.75 -7.06 -16.36
CA LYS A 41 11.84 -8.05 -16.45
C LYS A 41 12.12 -8.80 -15.14
N ASN A 42 11.89 -8.18 -13.99
CA ASN A 42 12.25 -8.73 -12.68
C ASN A 42 11.06 -8.84 -11.70
N THR A 43 9.81 -8.69 -12.18
CA THR A 43 8.64 -8.75 -11.30
C THR A 43 7.54 -9.61 -11.90
N GLN A 44 7.21 -10.65 -11.21
CA GLN A 44 6.05 -11.47 -11.56
C GLN A 44 4.76 -10.65 -11.36
N GLY A 45 4.26 -10.06 -12.45
CA GLY A 45 2.88 -9.62 -12.51
C GLY A 45 2.52 -8.28 -11.88
N LEU A 46 3.32 -7.22 -12.09
CA LEU A 46 2.80 -5.87 -11.84
C LEU A 46 1.72 -5.57 -12.87
N ARG A 47 0.49 -5.37 -12.42
CA ARG A 47 -0.66 -5.03 -13.26
C ARG A 47 -0.98 -3.56 -13.09
N LEU A 48 -1.02 -2.83 -14.21
CA LEU A 48 -1.63 -1.50 -14.23
C LEU A 48 -3.13 -1.66 -13.95
N THR A 49 -3.59 -1.10 -12.84
CA THR A 49 -5.02 -0.99 -12.56
C THR A 49 -5.60 0.17 -13.36
N LYS A 50 -6.87 0.05 -13.71
CA LYS A 50 -7.57 1.07 -14.50
C LYS A 50 -7.51 2.43 -13.79
N GLY A 51 -6.93 3.43 -14.45
CA GLY A 51 -6.87 4.82 -13.97
C GLY A 51 -5.66 5.20 -13.11
N GLY A 52 -4.74 4.26 -12.80
CA GLY A 52 -3.57 4.57 -11.99
C GLY A 52 -2.36 5.05 -12.81
N SER A 53 -1.70 6.12 -12.36
CA SER A 53 -0.41 6.53 -12.89
C SER A 53 0.70 5.60 -12.40
N LEU A 54 1.69 5.34 -13.25
CA LEU A 54 2.85 4.52 -12.92
C LEU A 54 4.13 5.31 -13.16
N ILE A 55 5.00 5.35 -12.14
CA ILE A 55 6.41 5.68 -12.31
C ILE A 55 7.21 4.41 -12.04
N SER A 56 7.99 3.98 -13.03
CA SER A 56 8.83 2.79 -12.91
C SER A 56 10.24 3.10 -13.37
N ALA A 57 11.21 2.87 -12.46
CA ALA A 57 12.63 3.03 -12.75
C ALA A 57 13.45 2.23 -11.75
N ARG A 58 14.74 1.95 -12.04
CA ARG A 58 15.62 1.35 -11.05
C ARG A 58 15.76 2.21 -9.81
N ASN A 59 16.00 3.51 -10.00
CA ASN A 59 16.09 4.49 -8.92
C ASN A 59 15.03 5.57 -9.14
N ILE A 60 14.20 5.81 -8.13
CA ILE A 60 13.21 6.88 -8.10
C ILE A 60 13.59 7.81 -6.96
N ILE A 61 13.85 9.07 -7.29
CA ILE A 61 14.09 10.12 -6.31
C ILE A 61 13.04 11.18 -6.54
N VAL A 62 12.29 11.50 -5.49
CA VAL A 62 11.27 12.55 -5.49
C VAL A 62 11.64 13.58 -4.43
N GLU A 63 11.78 14.82 -4.83
CA GLU A 63 12.04 15.94 -3.94
C GLU A 63 11.01 17.05 -4.17
N THR A 64 10.32 17.45 -3.11
CA THR A 64 9.37 18.57 -3.14
C THR A 64 9.29 19.26 -1.78
N LYS A 65 9.12 20.57 -1.75
CA LYS A 65 8.86 21.32 -0.50
C LYS A 65 7.42 21.17 -0.02
N ASP A 66 6.52 20.84 -0.94
CA ASP A 66 5.10 20.66 -0.67
C ASP A 66 4.75 19.17 -0.50
N ALA A 67 3.57 18.75 -0.86
CA ALA A 67 3.11 17.39 -0.68
C ALA A 67 3.44 16.48 -1.88
N LEU A 68 3.82 15.23 -1.59
CA LEU A 68 3.68 14.12 -2.51
C LEU A 68 2.36 13.40 -2.23
N GLN A 69 1.48 13.35 -3.22
CA GLN A 69 0.27 12.54 -3.21
C GLN A 69 0.39 11.41 -4.23
N ASN A 70 0.44 10.17 -3.77
CA ASN A 70 0.51 9.00 -4.63
C ASN A 70 -0.79 8.20 -4.55
N ALA A 71 -1.63 8.28 -5.58
CA ALA A 71 -2.79 7.41 -5.77
C ALA A 71 -2.53 6.32 -6.84
N GLY A 72 -1.35 6.35 -7.46
CA GLY A 72 -0.91 5.40 -8.47
C GLY A 72 0.12 4.40 -7.93
N THR A 73 1.13 4.11 -8.74
CA THR A 73 2.20 3.18 -8.38
C THR A 73 3.58 3.81 -8.59
N LEU A 74 4.41 3.76 -7.56
CA LEU A 74 5.84 3.95 -7.65
C LEU A 74 6.52 2.58 -7.56
N TYR A 75 7.26 2.20 -8.60
CA TYR A 75 7.92 0.91 -8.68
C TYR A 75 9.40 1.06 -9.04
N GLY A 76 10.29 0.62 -8.15
CA GLY A 76 11.72 0.73 -8.39
C GLY A 76 12.56 -0.16 -7.46
N GLU A 77 13.85 -0.33 -7.76
CA GLU A 77 14.74 -1.01 -6.82
C GLU A 77 15.00 -0.12 -5.59
N ASN A 78 15.34 1.14 -5.83
CA ASN A 78 15.53 2.12 -4.77
C ASN A 78 14.56 3.30 -4.96
N ILE A 79 13.78 3.58 -3.93
CA ILE A 79 12.83 4.69 -3.93
C ILE A 79 13.16 5.59 -2.75
N LEU A 80 13.46 6.85 -3.02
CA LEU A 80 13.70 7.88 -2.01
C LEU A 80 12.76 9.05 -2.26
N VAL A 81 11.97 9.38 -1.25
CA VAL A 81 11.06 10.51 -1.26
C VAL A 81 11.41 11.45 -0.13
N ASN A 82 11.69 12.71 -0.47
CA ASN A 82 11.80 13.83 0.47
C ASN A 82 10.72 14.85 0.14
N ALA A 83 9.76 15.05 1.02
CA ALA A 83 8.64 15.95 0.77
C ALA A 83 8.28 16.76 2.02
N GLY A 84 7.56 17.86 1.83
CA GLY A 84 6.95 18.57 2.95
C GLY A 84 5.90 17.74 3.67
N GLU A 85 5.12 16.96 2.92
CA GLU A 85 4.12 16.01 3.40
C GLU A 85 4.01 14.83 2.43
N ILE A 86 3.70 13.64 2.92
CA ILE A 86 3.53 12.45 2.08
C ILE A 86 2.18 11.82 2.36
N GLU A 87 1.37 11.64 1.29
CA GLU A 87 0.15 10.86 1.34
C GLU A 87 0.20 9.75 0.27
N ASN A 88 0.10 8.50 0.69
CA ASN A 88 0.07 7.35 -0.19
C ASN A 88 -1.25 6.58 -0.05
N THR A 89 -2.12 6.72 -1.03
CA THR A 89 -3.36 5.92 -1.16
C THR A 89 -3.19 4.76 -2.15
N GLY A 90 -2.11 4.77 -2.93
CA GLY A 90 -1.76 3.76 -3.92
C GLY A 90 -0.70 2.76 -3.45
N LEU A 91 0.19 2.39 -4.35
CA LEU A 91 1.26 1.43 -4.11
C LEU A 91 2.64 2.07 -4.27
N ILE A 92 3.51 1.86 -3.28
CA ILE A 92 4.95 2.09 -3.38
C ILE A 92 5.63 0.74 -3.20
N ARG A 93 6.39 0.29 -4.21
CA ARG A 93 7.06 -1.01 -4.18
C ARG A 93 8.49 -0.94 -4.65
N GLY A 94 9.41 -1.53 -3.86
CA GLY A 94 10.82 -1.55 -4.20
C GLY A 94 11.64 -2.53 -3.36
N GLN A 95 12.95 -2.57 -3.59
CA GLN A 95 13.86 -3.30 -2.69
C GLN A 95 14.14 -2.48 -1.42
N LYS A 96 14.48 -1.20 -1.60
CA LYS A 96 14.73 -0.25 -0.52
C LYS A 96 13.85 0.98 -0.73
N ILE A 97 13.10 1.34 0.27
CA ILE A 97 12.18 2.48 0.24
C ILE A 97 12.48 3.38 1.43
N GLY A 98 12.74 4.65 1.16
CA GLY A 98 12.88 5.71 2.15
C GLY A 98 11.85 6.80 1.88
N LEU A 99 10.97 7.05 2.84
CA LEU A 99 9.99 8.13 2.81
C LEU A 99 10.29 9.10 3.94
N LYS A 100 10.68 10.32 3.61
CA LYS A 100 11.01 11.36 4.58
C LYS A 100 10.12 12.58 4.39
N SER A 101 9.51 13.03 5.48
CA SER A 101 8.63 14.20 5.48
C SER A 101 9.05 15.24 6.51
N GLU A 102 8.96 16.52 6.11
CA GLU A 102 9.14 17.66 7.00
C GLU A 102 7.93 17.88 7.94
N ARG A 103 6.78 17.28 7.66
CA ARG A 103 5.57 17.31 8.48
C ARG A 103 5.06 15.91 8.77
N ASP A 104 4.08 15.45 8.03
CA ASP A 104 3.36 14.20 8.28
C ASP A 104 3.52 13.20 7.14
N ILE A 105 3.43 11.92 7.47
CA ILE A 105 3.29 10.83 6.50
C ILE A 105 1.96 10.14 6.76
N ARG A 106 1.14 10.01 5.72
CA ARG A 106 -0.11 9.26 5.74
C ARG A 106 -0.06 8.11 4.75
N VAL A 107 -0.20 6.89 5.24
CA VAL A 107 -0.27 5.69 4.41
C VAL A 107 -1.67 5.11 4.52
N LEU A 108 -2.45 5.28 3.47
CA LEU A 108 -3.81 4.76 3.32
C LEU A 108 -3.86 3.58 2.34
N GLY A 109 -2.79 3.37 1.60
CA GLY A 109 -2.56 2.25 0.66
C GLY A 109 -1.43 1.34 1.13
N SER A 110 -0.57 0.93 0.20
CA SER A 110 0.48 -0.06 0.47
C SER A 110 1.89 0.48 0.21
N VAL A 111 2.83 0.12 1.11
CA VAL A 111 4.26 0.30 0.93
C VAL A 111 4.94 -1.05 1.13
N ILE A 112 5.58 -1.59 0.09
CA ILE A 112 6.13 -2.95 0.10
C ILE A 112 7.58 -2.92 -0.32
N GLY A 113 8.48 -3.21 0.62
CA GLY A 113 9.91 -3.38 0.39
C GLY A 113 10.33 -4.85 0.36
N ASP A 114 11.49 -5.12 -0.22
CA ASP A 114 12.09 -6.45 -0.11
C ASP A 114 13.21 -6.47 0.94
N LYS A 115 14.02 -5.41 1.06
CA LYS A 115 15.16 -5.31 1.99
C LYS A 115 14.93 -4.34 3.14
N ALA A 116 14.42 -3.16 2.82
CA ALA A 116 14.21 -2.13 3.82
C ALA A 116 13.05 -1.20 3.43
N VAL A 117 12.27 -0.81 4.43
CA VAL A 117 11.32 0.29 4.35
C VAL A 117 11.56 1.19 5.56
N VAL A 118 11.83 2.46 5.30
CA VAL A 118 12.06 3.48 6.33
C VAL A 118 11.10 4.64 6.10
N LEU A 119 10.25 4.92 7.08
CA LEU A 119 9.42 6.11 7.14
C LEU A 119 9.93 7.02 8.24
N GLU A 120 10.18 8.29 7.91
CA GLU A 120 10.64 9.31 8.85
C GLU A 120 9.81 10.58 8.67
N ALA A 121 9.09 11.00 9.71
CA ALA A 121 8.33 12.24 9.72
C ALA A 121 8.74 13.14 10.88
N LYS A 122 8.81 14.46 10.67
CA LYS A 122 9.09 15.39 11.78
C LYS A 122 7.94 15.51 12.77
N ASN A 123 6.69 15.30 12.30
CA ASN A 123 5.52 15.31 13.18
C ASN A 123 4.93 13.91 13.32
N ASN A 124 3.92 13.55 12.53
CA ASN A 124 3.13 12.34 12.74
C ASN A 124 3.24 11.37 11.57
N ILE A 125 3.07 10.09 11.89
CA ILE A 125 2.87 9.03 10.90
C ILE A 125 1.54 8.36 11.19
N ASP A 126 0.64 8.37 10.18
CA ASP A 126 -0.67 7.72 10.23
C ASP A 126 -0.72 6.61 9.18
N VAL A 127 -0.96 5.38 9.61
CA VAL A 127 -1.19 4.23 8.74
C VAL A 127 -2.60 3.72 9.00
N SER A 128 -3.51 3.98 8.09
CA SER A 128 -4.94 3.79 8.34
C SER A 128 -5.67 3.24 7.13
N SER A 129 -6.39 2.13 7.31
CA SER A 129 -7.32 1.63 6.29
C SER A 129 -8.47 2.62 6.08
N THR A 130 -8.97 2.70 4.85
CA THR A 130 -10.07 3.58 4.49
C THR A 130 -11.40 2.85 4.44
N THR A 131 -12.47 3.58 4.67
CA THR A 131 -13.84 3.07 4.59
C THR A 131 -14.62 3.84 3.54
N GLU A 132 -15.59 3.18 2.93
CA GLU A 132 -16.56 3.77 2.03
C GLU A 132 -17.97 3.51 2.57
N ARG A 133 -18.82 4.52 2.46
CA ARG A 133 -20.24 4.41 2.84
C ARG A 133 -21.04 3.81 1.69
N LEU A 134 -21.52 2.59 1.83
CA LEU A 134 -22.42 1.95 0.88
C LEU A 134 -23.81 1.84 1.48
N ALA A 135 -24.79 2.53 0.86
CA ALA A 135 -26.20 2.53 1.30
C ALA A 135 -26.32 2.78 2.82
N HIS A 136 -26.41 1.73 3.61
CA HIS A 136 -26.69 1.79 5.05
C HIS A 136 -25.54 1.29 5.93
N GLN A 137 -24.36 1.01 5.36
CA GLN A 137 -23.22 0.49 6.10
C GLN A 137 -21.89 1.00 5.57
N ASP A 138 -20.90 1.07 6.44
CA ASP A 138 -19.51 1.27 6.03
C ASP A 138 -18.89 -0.07 5.61
N VAL A 139 -18.12 -0.03 4.55
CA VAL A 139 -17.27 -1.15 4.11
C VAL A 139 -15.81 -0.71 4.04
N LEU A 140 -14.89 -1.64 4.18
CA LEU A 140 -13.47 -1.35 3.93
C LEU A 140 -13.29 -1.10 2.43
N ASN A 141 -12.75 0.07 2.11
CA ASN A 141 -12.39 0.45 0.75
C ASN A 141 -10.94 0.06 0.45
N THR A 142 -10.00 0.54 1.25
CA THR A 142 -8.58 0.23 1.08
C THR A 142 -8.01 -0.28 2.40
N THR A 143 -7.21 -1.33 2.32
CA THR A 143 -6.46 -1.85 3.46
C THR A 143 -5.07 -1.26 3.45
N ALA A 144 -4.73 -0.49 4.49
CA ALA A 144 -3.41 0.08 4.65
C ALA A 144 -2.40 -0.95 5.14
N GLY A 145 -1.20 -0.93 4.59
CA GLY A 145 -0.15 -1.82 5.04
C GLY A 145 1.26 -1.40 4.61
N ILE A 146 2.22 -1.69 5.47
CA ILE A 146 3.64 -1.53 5.21
C ILE A 146 4.30 -2.88 5.47
N ALA A 147 5.00 -3.43 4.49
CA ALA A 147 5.65 -4.72 4.63
C ALA A 147 7.07 -4.74 4.06
N VAL A 148 7.95 -5.50 4.70
CA VAL A 148 9.24 -5.91 4.17
C VAL A 148 9.22 -7.43 4.03
N LYS A 149 9.55 -7.93 2.82
CA LYS A 149 9.35 -9.34 2.47
C LYS A 149 10.61 -10.20 2.50
N GLY A 150 11.77 -9.59 2.30
CA GLY A 150 13.04 -10.33 2.22
C GLY A 150 13.55 -10.78 3.58
N ASP A 151 14.38 -11.81 3.56
CA ASP A 151 15.11 -12.25 4.75
C ASP A 151 15.96 -11.10 5.30
N GLU A 152 16.04 -11.01 6.64
CA GLU A 152 16.73 -9.90 7.34
C GLU A 152 16.16 -8.52 6.97
N GLY A 153 14.93 -8.47 6.48
CA GLY A 153 14.24 -7.24 6.10
C GLY A 153 14.01 -6.31 7.30
N VAL A 154 14.18 -5.01 7.10
CA VAL A 154 14.05 -4.02 8.18
C VAL A 154 12.94 -3.04 7.83
N LEU A 155 11.96 -2.93 8.73
CA LEU A 155 10.91 -1.90 8.70
C LEU A 155 11.13 -0.92 9.84
N VAL A 156 11.36 0.34 9.51
CA VAL A 156 11.51 1.43 10.49
C VAL A 156 10.42 2.47 10.26
N VAL A 157 9.71 2.82 11.32
CA VAL A 157 8.72 3.91 11.32
C VAL A 157 9.08 4.85 12.47
N SER A 158 9.51 6.07 12.13
CA SER A 158 9.98 7.06 13.10
C SER A 158 9.24 8.38 12.94
N ALA A 159 8.58 8.82 14.00
CA ALA A 159 7.85 10.08 14.04
C ALA A 159 8.39 10.99 15.16
N GLY A 160 8.54 12.28 14.89
CA GLY A 160 8.93 13.24 15.90
C GLY A 160 7.85 13.47 16.97
N LYS A 161 6.59 13.16 16.66
CA LYS A 161 5.47 13.24 17.60
C LYS A 161 4.78 11.89 17.73
N ASN A 162 3.79 11.59 16.91
CA ASN A 162 2.92 10.44 17.10
C ASN A 162 2.97 9.46 15.93
N ILE A 163 2.83 8.17 16.25
CA ILE A 163 2.51 7.10 15.29
C ILE A 163 1.11 6.58 15.62
N ALA A 164 0.21 6.65 14.64
CA ALA A 164 -1.15 6.14 14.76
C ALA A 164 -1.40 5.05 13.72
N LEU A 165 -1.81 3.87 14.17
CA LEU A 165 -2.14 2.74 13.32
C LEU A 165 -3.61 2.38 13.53
N ALA A 166 -4.42 2.43 12.47
CA ALA A 166 -5.85 2.12 12.55
C ALA A 166 -6.29 1.11 11.49
N GLY A 167 -6.53 -0.14 11.90
CA GLY A 167 -6.86 -1.23 11.00
C GLY A 167 -5.77 -1.46 9.95
N ALA A 168 -4.52 -1.33 10.33
CA ALA A 168 -3.35 -1.38 9.44
C ALA A 168 -2.46 -2.57 9.78
N THR A 169 -1.65 -2.99 8.81
CA THR A 169 -0.64 -4.05 8.98
C THR A 169 0.75 -3.48 8.80
N LEU A 170 1.63 -3.72 9.77
CA LEU A 170 3.07 -3.50 9.65
C LEU A 170 3.76 -4.85 9.85
N ALA A 171 4.56 -5.29 8.86
CA ALA A 171 5.12 -6.63 8.86
C ALA A 171 6.55 -6.68 8.31
N ALA A 172 7.41 -7.45 8.97
CA ALA A 172 8.67 -7.93 8.43
C ALA A 172 8.56 -9.45 8.25
N LEU A 173 8.23 -9.88 7.03
CA LEU A 173 7.75 -11.24 6.72
C LEU A 173 8.87 -12.25 6.44
N GLY A 174 10.10 -11.78 6.22
CA GLY A 174 11.25 -12.63 5.96
C GLY A 174 11.85 -13.22 7.24
N LYS A 175 12.71 -14.21 7.08
CA LYS A 175 13.45 -14.80 8.18
C LYS A 175 14.35 -13.73 8.83
N ASN A 176 14.33 -13.64 10.15
CA ASN A 176 15.07 -12.62 10.93
C ASN A 176 14.67 -11.17 10.59
N GLY A 177 13.46 -10.94 10.07
CA GLY A 177 12.92 -9.61 9.83
C GLY A 177 12.72 -8.82 11.13
N SER A 178 12.79 -7.49 11.05
CA SER A 178 12.68 -6.60 12.20
C SER A 178 11.74 -5.44 11.92
N VAL A 179 10.90 -5.11 12.92
CA VAL A 179 10.06 -3.91 12.92
C VAL A 179 10.47 -3.01 14.07
N LEU A 180 10.79 -1.75 13.77
CA LEU A 180 11.10 -0.71 14.76
C LEU A 180 10.10 0.44 14.62
N LEU A 181 9.40 0.73 15.71
CA LEU A 181 8.55 1.92 15.85
C LEU A 181 9.18 2.86 16.86
N SER A 182 9.33 4.13 16.50
CA SER A 182 9.84 5.18 17.38
C SER A 182 9.00 6.44 17.25
N ALA A 183 8.43 6.91 18.34
CA ALA A 183 7.66 8.16 18.39
C ALA A 183 8.19 9.04 19.52
N GLY A 184 8.20 10.37 19.29
CA GLY A 184 8.59 11.33 20.32
C GLY A 184 7.54 11.49 21.42
N GLU A 185 6.27 11.19 21.11
CA GLU A 185 5.16 11.32 22.06
C GLU A 185 4.41 9.98 22.22
N ASN A 186 3.52 9.63 21.28
CA ASN A 186 2.65 8.47 21.44
C ASN A 186 2.70 7.49 20.27
N ILE A 187 2.50 6.21 20.57
CA ILE A 187 2.21 5.16 19.59
C ILE A 187 0.84 4.59 19.94
N SER A 188 -0.10 4.65 18.99
CA SER A 188 -1.44 4.08 19.15
C SER A 188 -1.71 3.00 18.12
N LEU A 189 -2.22 1.87 18.61
CA LEU A 189 -2.67 0.73 17.80
C LEU A 189 -4.18 0.61 17.99
N ASP A 190 -4.94 0.87 16.93
CA ASP A 190 -6.40 0.95 17.02
C ASP A 190 -7.08 0.13 15.91
N THR A 191 -8.37 -0.10 16.08
CA THR A 191 -9.21 -0.75 15.09
C THR A 191 -9.85 0.28 14.17
N LYS A 192 -10.05 -0.05 12.88
CA LYS A 192 -10.89 0.75 12.00
C LYS A 192 -12.36 0.41 12.26
N LYS A 193 -13.11 1.35 12.83
CA LYS A 193 -14.53 1.18 13.09
C LYS A 193 -15.34 1.26 11.79
N LEU A 194 -16.28 0.34 11.62
CA LEU A 194 -17.26 0.33 10.53
C LEU A 194 -18.64 0.57 11.14
N GLN A 195 -19.38 1.53 10.60
CA GLN A 195 -20.73 1.86 11.08
C GLN A 195 -21.80 1.23 10.18
N SER A 196 -22.88 0.75 10.81
CA SER A 196 -24.08 0.28 10.11
C SER A 196 -25.31 0.91 10.76
N GLU A 197 -26.29 1.31 9.98
CA GLU A 197 -27.55 1.88 10.48
C GLU A 197 -28.39 0.89 11.29
N LYS A 198 -28.13 -0.42 11.15
CA LYS A 198 -28.83 -1.47 11.88
C LYS A 198 -28.14 -1.85 13.22
N ASP A 199 -27.04 -1.23 13.58
CA ASP A 199 -26.19 -1.64 14.71
C ASP A 199 -26.63 -1.10 16.08
N MET A 200 -27.90 -0.86 16.27
CA MET A 200 -28.42 -0.55 17.63
C MET A 200 -28.47 -1.79 18.54
N THR A 201 -28.31 -3.00 18.00
CA THR A 201 -28.27 -4.26 18.77
C THR A 201 -27.32 -5.25 18.11
N VAL A 202 -26.02 -5.08 18.34
CA VAL A 202 -25.01 -5.95 17.72
C VAL A 202 -24.65 -7.09 18.67
N SER A 203 -24.83 -8.34 18.22
CA SER A 203 -24.21 -9.49 18.87
C SER A 203 -22.69 -9.40 18.79
N ALA A 204 -21.97 -9.99 19.75
CA ALA A 204 -20.51 -10.01 19.77
C ALA A 204 -19.91 -10.50 18.42
N GLU A 205 -20.59 -11.42 17.74
CA GLU A 205 -20.21 -11.95 16.45
C GLU A 205 -20.28 -10.89 15.31
N ASN A 206 -21.31 -10.07 15.30
CA ASN A 206 -21.43 -8.96 14.34
C ASN A 206 -20.43 -7.84 14.63
N TYR A 207 -20.13 -7.62 15.90
CA TYR A 207 -19.09 -6.66 16.29
C TYR A 207 -17.72 -7.02 15.75
N LEU A 208 -17.31 -8.29 15.77
CA LEU A 208 -16.04 -8.76 15.22
C LEU A 208 -15.98 -8.61 13.68
N ARG A 209 -17.09 -8.70 12.98
CA ARG A 209 -17.14 -8.49 11.53
C ARG A 209 -17.05 -7.02 11.12
N THR A 210 -17.42 -6.09 12.00
CA THR A 210 -17.45 -4.65 11.71
C THR A 210 -16.17 -3.93 12.06
N LYS A 211 -15.16 -4.64 12.60
CA LYS A 211 -13.86 -4.06 12.97
C LYS A 211 -12.72 -4.74 12.23
N ARG A 212 -11.78 -3.93 11.79
CA ARG A 212 -10.47 -4.39 11.35
C ARG A 212 -9.43 -3.96 12.39
N GLY A 213 -8.73 -4.91 12.95
CA GLY A 213 -7.63 -4.67 13.88
C GLY A 213 -6.36 -4.17 13.18
N THR A 214 -5.53 -3.50 13.93
CA THR A 214 -4.14 -3.21 13.52
C THR A 214 -3.27 -4.42 13.84
N GLU A 215 -2.39 -4.78 12.92
CA GLU A 215 -1.54 -5.96 12.99
C GLU A 215 -0.06 -5.56 12.86
N LEU A 216 0.76 -6.11 13.75
CA LEU A 216 2.23 -6.06 13.70
C LEU A 216 2.74 -7.49 13.58
N ALA A 217 3.52 -7.77 12.52
CA ALA A 217 4.07 -9.09 12.26
C ALA A 217 5.51 -9.04 11.71
#